data_9a78888105229abc9e4311322bf33c5d
#
_entry.id   9a78888105229abc9e4311322bf33c5d
#
_cell.length_a   1.000
_cell.length_b   1.000
_cell.length_c   1.000
_cell.angle_alpha   90.00
_cell.angle_beta   90.00
_cell.angle_gamma   90.00
#
_symmetry.space_group_name_H-M   'P 1'
#
loop_
_entity.id
_entity.type
_entity.pdbx_description
1 polymer ?
#
loop_
_entity_poly.entity_id
_entity_poly.type
_entity_poly.pdbx_seq_one_letter_code
_entity_poly.pdbx_strand_id
1 'polypeptide(L)'
;MTKEDQKLIEKLNELPLNYWDFKDDDTKEYTHGIHNYPAMMVYPISRNIIRLVKEIQPVNSLLDPYSGSGTVLVEGMLSGIDVIAGNDINPLALLLSKVKTTPLDINELDFKINELIQRISNRRFEILVFLNEVDFYIKETLQLDITKKTGWGDNANYYLKEYCNEKKLDILLPDFKNLGYWFKPRVILELTIIKNEIEKIENKDIRDFVFIAFSECIRFVSNRRNGEFKLFRMPEDKVKNFNPDVYAEFTKILL
;
A
#
# COMPACT_ATOMS: atom_id res chain seq x y z
N MET A 1 -4.21 40.67 10.47
CA MET A 1 -2.88 40.04 10.60
C MET A 1 -2.47 40.18 12.05
N THR A 2 -2.21 39.07 12.73
CA THR A 2 -1.81 39.04 14.14
C THR A 2 -0.32 39.43 14.30
N LYS A 3 0.14 39.64 15.55
CA LYS A 3 1.57 39.86 15.79
C LYS A 3 2.40 38.60 15.48
N GLU A 4 1.80 37.43 15.68
CA GLU A 4 2.39 36.13 15.38
C GLU A 4 2.56 35.95 13.85
N ASP A 5 1.56 36.35 13.06
CA ASP A 5 1.65 36.34 11.59
C ASP A 5 2.79 37.21 11.07
N GLN A 6 2.96 38.41 11.66
CA GLN A 6 4.05 39.33 11.29
C GLN A 6 5.42 38.72 11.57
N LYS A 7 5.60 38.12 12.75
CA LYS A 7 6.85 37.43 13.11
C LYS A 7 7.15 36.26 12.20
N LEU A 8 6.12 35.48 11.78
CA LEU A 8 6.30 34.39 10.86
C LEU A 8 6.77 34.87 9.49
N ILE A 9 6.16 35.95 8.97
CA ILE A 9 6.56 36.56 7.71
C ILE A 9 8.00 37.08 7.78
N GLU A 10 8.38 37.74 8.86
CA GLU A 10 9.75 38.22 9.06
C GLU A 10 10.74 37.06 9.02
N LYS A 11 10.49 35.97 9.80
CA LYS A 11 11.32 34.76 9.78
C LYS A 11 11.41 34.12 8.40
N LEU A 12 10.30 34.02 7.68
CA LEU A 12 10.29 33.45 6.32
C LEU A 12 11.12 34.28 5.34
N ASN A 13 11.10 35.61 5.48
CA ASN A 13 11.89 36.52 4.62
C ASN A 13 13.39 36.50 4.93
N GLU A 14 13.79 36.06 6.13
CA GLU A 14 15.20 35.90 6.53
C GLU A 14 15.82 34.58 6.05
N LEU A 15 15.00 33.64 5.55
CA LEU A 15 15.50 32.35 5.08
C LEU A 15 16.31 32.51 3.78
N PRO A 16 17.38 31.72 3.59
CA PRO A 16 18.13 31.66 2.35
C PRO A 16 17.21 31.29 1.16
N LEU A 17 17.51 31.79 -0.04
CA LEU A 17 16.72 31.50 -1.25
C LEU A 17 16.58 30.00 -1.56
N ASN A 18 17.57 29.19 -1.20
CA ASN A 18 17.60 27.75 -1.39
C ASN A 18 17.14 26.95 -0.18
N TYR A 19 16.58 27.58 0.85
CA TYR A 19 16.18 26.91 2.09
C TYR A 19 15.14 25.79 1.87
N TRP A 20 14.32 25.90 0.85
CA TRP A 20 13.27 24.96 0.51
C TRP A 20 13.68 23.98 -0.62
N ASP A 21 14.97 23.93 -0.97
CA ASP A 21 15.52 23.04 -1.99
C ASP A 21 16.16 21.80 -1.33
N PHE A 22 15.35 20.81 -1.10
CA PHE A 22 15.70 19.57 -0.40
C PHE A 22 16.28 18.49 -1.33
N LYS A 23 17.16 18.85 -2.28
CA LYS A 23 17.67 17.94 -3.33
C LYS A 23 18.45 16.74 -2.77
N ASP A 24 19.16 16.95 -1.68
CA ASP A 24 20.08 15.96 -1.10
C ASP A 24 19.51 15.30 0.17
N ASP A 25 18.26 15.63 0.54
CA ASP A 25 17.64 15.10 1.76
C ASP A 25 17.10 13.69 1.52
N ASP A 26 17.28 12.80 2.51
CA ASP A 26 16.61 11.51 2.54
C ASP A 26 15.11 11.73 2.79
N THR A 27 14.29 11.41 1.80
CA THR A 27 12.84 11.58 1.87
C THR A 27 12.11 10.38 2.52
N LYS A 28 12.86 9.40 3.06
CA LYS A 28 12.32 8.13 3.57
C LYS A 28 12.56 7.89 5.06
N GLU A 29 13.03 8.90 5.80
CA GLU A 29 13.21 8.78 7.25
C GLU A 29 11.94 8.34 7.96
N TYR A 30 12.09 7.65 9.09
CA TYR A 30 10.99 7.13 9.91
C TYR A 30 9.97 6.32 9.08
N THR A 31 8.70 6.62 9.24
CA THR A 31 7.60 5.93 8.54
C THR A 31 7.26 6.53 7.16
N HIS A 32 7.99 7.57 6.70
CA HIS A 32 7.70 8.18 5.39
C HIS A 32 7.87 7.23 4.21
N GLY A 33 8.83 6.29 4.31
CA GLY A 33 9.19 5.37 3.23
C GLY A 33 8.40 4.06 3.15
N ILE A 34 7.46 3.78 4.07
CA ILE A 34 6.81 2.46 4.16
C ILE A 34 5.90 2.09 2.97
N HIS A 35 5.50 3.07 2.15
CA HIS A 35 4.66 2.83 0.97
C HIS A 35 4.86 3.92 -0.08
N ASN A 36 4.90 3.54 -1.35
CA ASN A 36 4.96 4.49 -2.47
C ASN A 36 3.56 5.05 -2.80
N TYR A 37 3.11 6.02 -2.04
CA TYR A 37 1.86 6.73 -2.32
C TYR A 37 2.12 7.86 -3.34
N PRO A 38 1.26 8.05 -4.36
CA PRO A 38 1.43 9.11 -5.34
C PRO A 38 1.37 10.52 -4.71
N ALA A 39 2.19 11.44 -5.22
CA ALA A 39 2.18 12.85 -4.81
C ALA A 39 2.40 13.08 -3.29
N MET A 40 3.32 12.33 -2.68
CA MET A 40 3.73 12.59 -1.30
C MET A 40 4.45 13.95 -1.20
N MET A 41 4.12 14.70 -0.14
CA MET A 41 4.89 15.89 0.23
C MET A 41 6.29 15.48 0.71
N VAL A 42 7.29 16.28 0.38
CA VAL A 42 8.65 16.15 0.94
C VAL A 42 8.59 16.55 2.41
N TYR A 43 8.83 15.62 3.33
CA TYR A 43 8.60 15.82 4.76
C TYR A 43 9.38 17.00 5.39
N PRO A 44 10.62 17.36 4.96
CA PRO A 44 11.33 18.51 5.51
C PRO A 44 10.56 19.82 5.40
N ILE A 45 9.68 19.98 4.40
CA ILE A 45 8.80 21.15 4.28
C ILE A 45 7.92 21.24 5.53
N SER A 46 7.20 20.19 5.86
CA SER A 46 6.29 20.14 7.01
C SER A 46 7.06 20.33 8.33
N ARG A 47 8.18 19.63 8.47
CA ARG A 47 9.09 19.74 9.65
C ARG A 47 9.52 21.19 9.89
N ASN A 48 10.00 21.85 8.86
CA ASN A 48 10.48 23.22 8.96
C ASN A 48 9.36 24.22 9.26
N ILE A 49 8.19 24.08 8.62
CA ILE A 49 7.04 24.94 8.92
C ILE A 49 6.60 24.76 10.37
N ILE A 50 6.43 23.53 10.85
CA ILE A 50 6.05 23.25 12.24
C ILE A 50 7.06 23.85 13.20
N ARG A 51 8.37 23.70 12.95
CA ARG A 51 9.44 24.28 13.76
C ARG A 51 9.34 25.79 13.81
N LEU A 52 9.23 26.48 12.67
CA LEU A 52 9.14 27.93 12.59
C LEU A 52 7.93 28.48 13.36
N VAL A 53 6.77 27.82 13.26
CA VAL A 53 5.57 28.23 14.01
C VAL A 53 5.77 28.01 15.51
N LYS A 54 6.35 26.88 15.94
CA LYS A 54 6.63 26.59 17.37
C LYS A 54 7.64 27.55 18.00
N GLU A 55 8.54 28.13 17.21
CA GLU A 55 9.45 29.19 17.69
C GLU A 55 8.74 30.54 18.01
N ILE A 56 7.53 30.72 17.45
CA ILE A 56 6.77 31.98 17.62
C ILE A 56 5.68 31.83 18.68
N GLN A 57 5.02 30.68 18.72
CA GLN A 57 3.94 30.39 19.64
C GLN A 57 3.85 28.90 19.98
N PRO A 58 3.28 28.53 21.15
CA PRO A 58 2.94 27.14 21.44
C PRO A 58 1.99 26.55 20.40
N VAL A 59 2.23 25.30 19.98
CA VAL A 59 1.37 24.54 19.06
C VAL A 59 0.96 23.26 19.76
N ASN A 60 -0.30 23.18 20.20
CA ASN A 60 -0.85 22.04 20.92
C ASN A 60 -1.72 21.13 20.02
N SER A 61 -2.12 21.64 18.86
CA SER A 61 -2.91 20.89 17.90
C SER A 61 -2.53 21.17 16.45
N LEU A 62 -2.67 20.14 15.61
CA LEU A 62 -2.44 20.20 14.17
C LEU A 62 -3.56 19.50 13.43
N LEU A 63 -4.09 20.16 12.42
CA LEU A 63 -5.08 19.60 11.50
C LEU A 63 -4.53 19.66 10.06
N ASP A 64 -4.53 18.49 9.40
CA ASP A 64 -4.30 18.40 7.95
C ASP A 64 -5.58 17.92 7.26
N PRO A 65 -6.37 18.80 6.64
CA PRO A 65 -7.65 18.45 6.01
C PRO A 65 -7.51 17.68 4.69
N TYR A 66 -6.29 17.56 4.16
CA TYR A 66 -5.94 16.82 2.93
C TYR A 66 -4.70 15.97 3.16
N SER A 67 -4.74 15.12 4.18
CA SER A 67 -3.55 14.49 4.76
C SER A 67 -2.77 13.56 3.81
N GLY A 68 -3.36 13.14 2.70
CA GLY A 68 -2.72 12.21 1.79
C GLY A 68 -2.16 10.99 2.56
N SER A 69 -0.88 10.70 2.36
CA SER A 69 -0.21 9.61 3.07
C SER A 69 0.25 9.95 4.50
N GLY A 70 -0.18 11.09 5.06
CA GLY A 70 0.07 11.46 6.45
C GLY A 70 1.42 12.09 6.75
N THR A 71 2.11 12.66 5.78
CA THR A 71 3.44 13.27 5.99
C THR A 71 3.42 14.36 7.07
N VAL A 72 2.45 15.28 7.01
CA VAL A 72 2.30 16.36 8.01
C VAL A 72 1.96 15.81 9.39
N LEU A 73 1.17 14.74 9.45
CA LEU A 73 0.77 14.11 10.72
C LEU A 73 1.97 13.46 11.42
N VAL A 74 2.83 12.77 10.66
CA VAL A 74 4.07 12.17 11.18
C VAL A 74 4.99 13.27 11.73
N GLU A 75 5.20 14.36 10.99
CA GLU A 75 6.04 15.47 11.46
C GLU A 75 5.44 16.20 12.67
N GLY A 76 4.11 16.30 12.73
CA GLY A 76 3.40 16.81 13.93
C GLY A 76 3.67 15.94 15.17
N MET A 77 3.56 14.62 15.03
CA MET A 77 3.83 13.65 16.09
C MET A 77 5.31 13.73 16.55
N LEU A 78 6.25 13.71 15.61
CA LEU A 78 7.69 13.81 15.91
C LEU A 78 8.06 15.14 16.57
N SER A 79 7.30 16.19 16.28
CA SER A 79 7.47 17.51 16.92
C SER A 79 6.84 17.60 18.32
N GLY A 80 6.21 16.53 18.83
CA GLY A 80 5.57 16.53 20.15
C GLY A 80 4.32 17.41 20.21
N ILE A 81 3.48 17.41 19.17
CA ILE A 81 2.17 18.07 19.19
C ILE A 81 1.16 17.09 19.79
N ASP A 82 0.41 17.55 20.80
CA ASP A 82 -0.47 16.69 21.61
C ASP A 82 -1.68 16.14 20.84
N VAL A 83 -2.28 16.98 19.99
CA VAL A 83 -3.49 16.62 19.23
C VAL A 83 -3.20 16.75 17.75
N ILE A 84 -3.26 15.62 17.05
CA ILE A 84 -3.02 15.56 15.59
C ILE A 84 -4.24 14.96 14.93
N ALA A 85 -4.78 15.65 13.94
CA ALA A 85 -5.92 15.19 13.17
C ALA A 85 -5.64 15.33 11.67
N GLY A 86 -6.09 14.36 10.89
CA GLY A 86 -6.01 14.37 9.44
C GLY A 86 -7.28 13.86 8.80
N ASN A 87 -7.58 14.33 7.60
CA ASN A 87 -8.67 13.84 6.78
C ASN A 87 -8.24 13.71 5.33
N ASP A 88 -8.76 12.69 4.64
CA ASP A 88 -8.60 12.51 3.20
C ASP A 88 -9.81 11.77 2.64
N ILE A 89 -10.14 11.98 1.37
CA ILE A 89 -11.22 11.25 0.69
C ILE A 89 -10.80 9.84 0.29
N ASN A 90 -9.50 9.59 0.13
CA ASN A 90 -8.96 8.30 -0.28
C ASN A 90 -8.80 7.35 0.93
N PRO A 91 -9.53 6.22 0.98
CA PRO A 91 -9.41 5.27 2.10
C PRO A 91 -7.99 4.73 2.31
N LEU A 92 -7.20 4.57 1.23
CA LEU A 92 -5.80 4.14 1.35
C LEU A 92 -4.94 5.23 2.01
N ALA A 93 -5.20 6.50 1.70
CA ALA A 93 -4.52 7.62 2.35
C ALA A 93 -4.78 7.63 3.86
N LEU A 94 -6.06 7.46 4.26
CA LEU A 94 -6.43 7.37 5.67
C LEU A 94 -5.77 6.19 6.38
N LEU A 95 -5.72 5.02 5.74
CA LEU A 95 -5.04 3.86 6.30
C LEU A 95 -3.53 4.10 6.45
N LEU A 96 -2.89 4.69 5.44
CA LEU A 96 -1.46 5.05 5.48
C LEU A 96 -1.17 6.05 6.60
N SER A 97 -1.97 7.11 6.69
CA SER A 97 -1.83 8.14 7.73
C SER A 97 -1.94 7.52 9.13
N LYS A 98 -2.95 6.65 9.33
CA LYS A 98 -3.14 5.94 10.59
C LYS A 98 -1.94 5.05 10.93
N VAL A 99 -1.52 4.20 9.99
CA VAL A 99 -0.42 3.25 10.22
C VAL A 99 0.89 3.99 10.52
N LYS A 100 1.19 5.05 9.78
CA LYS A 100 2.41 5.84 9.99
C LYS A 100 2.48 6.54 11.34
N THR A 101 1.34 6.84 11.95
CA THR A 101 1.25 7.55 13.24
C THR A 101 0.85 6.66 14.41
N THR A 102 0.70 5.34 14.21
CA THR A 102 0.37 4.38 15.26
C THR A 102 1.63 3.65 15.73
N PRO A 103 2.09 3.85 16.98
CA PRO A 103 3.18 3.07 17.54
C PRO A 103 2.80 1.59 17.68
N LEU A 104 3.73 0.69 17.33
CA LEU A 104 3.56 -0.75 17.47
C LEU A 104 4.66 -1.31 18.39
N ASP A 105 4.32 -2.33 19.19
CA ASP A 105 5.32 -3.15 19.87
C ASP A 105 6.04 -4.01 18.83
N ILE A 106 7.35 -3.84 18.71
CA ILE A 106 8.16 -4.51 17.69
C ILE A 106 8.20 -6.02 17.92
N ASN A 107 8.24 -6.49 19.17
CA ASN A 107 8.30 -7.93 19.45
C ASN A 107 6.97 -8.62 19.09
N GLU A 108 5.84 -7.95 19.41
CA GLU A 108 4.52 -8.45 19.01
C GLU A 108 4.36 -8.43 17.48
N LEU A 109 4.82 -7.37 16.82
CA LEU A 109 4.79 -7.25 15.36
C LEU A 109 5.58 -8.38 14.70
N ASP A 110 6.83 -8.58 15.09
CA ASP A 110 7.71 -9.62 14.54
C ASP A 110 7.11 -11.02 14.77
N PHE A 111 6.58 -11.28 15.95
CA PHE A 111 5.91 -12.55 16.25
C PHE A 111 4.71 -12.78 15.31
N LYS A 112 3.84 -11.76 15.14
CA LYS A 112 2.64 -11.86 14.29
C LYS A 112 2.97 -11.94 12.80
N ILE A 113 4.03 -11.29 12.35
CA ILE A 113 4.54 -11.41 10.97
C ILE A 113 5.01 -12.83 10.71
N ASN A 114 5.83 -13.41 11.58
CA ASN A 114 6.33 -14.78 11.42
C ASN A 114 5.18 -15.81 11.44
N GLU A 115 4.22 -15.66 12.35
CA GLU A 115 3.01 -16.49 12.39
C GLU A 115 2.22 -16.39 11.07
N LEU A 116 2.03 -15.17 10.54
CA LEU A 116 1.34 -14.93 9.27
C LEU A 116 2.06 -15.61 8.09
N ILE A 117 3.37 -15.41 7.96
CA ILE A 117 4.18 -16.01 6.89
C ILE A 117 4.05 -17.54 6.92
N GLN A 118 4.10 -18.14 8.09
CA GLN A 118 3.92 -19.59 8.24
C GLN A 118 2.53 -20.06 7.81
N ARG A 119 1.47 -19.35 8.22
CA ARG A 119 0.09 -19.68 7.80
C ARG A 119 -0.09 -19.56 6.29
N ILE A 120 0.41 -18.48 5.68
CA ILE A 120 0.34 -18.31 4.22
C ILE A 120 1.11 -19.41 3.51
N SER A 121 2.31 -19.77 3.99
CA SER A 121 3.12 -20.83 3.39
C SER A 121 2.41 -22.19 3.45
N ASN A 122 1.84 -22.55 4.59
CA ASN A 122 1.07 -23.78 4.77
C ASN A 122 -0.14 -23.80 3.82
N ARG A 123 -0.92 -22.71 3.77
CA ARG A 123 -2.10 -22.63 2.90
C ARG A 123 -1.73 -22.69 1.42
N ARG A 124 -0.65 -22.01 1.03
CA ARG A 124 -0.12 -22.07 -0.34
C ARG A 124 0.29 -23.50 -0.71
N PHE A 125 0.95 -24.21 0.19
CA PHE A 125 1.37 -25.61 -0.02
C PHE A 125 0.17 -26.54 -0.20
N GLU A 126 -0.87 -26.42 0.61
CA GLU A 126 -2.10 -27.23 0.52
C GLU A 126 -2.76 -27.15 -0.85
N ILE A 127 -2.71 -25.96 -1.51
CA ILE A 127 -3.36 -25.75 -2.79
C ILE A 127 -2.39 -25.58 -3.97
N LEU A 128 -1.12 -25.93 -3.76
CA LEU A 128 -0.06 -25.69 -4.76
C LEU A 128 -0.36 -26.33 -6.14
N VAL A 129 -0.96 -27.52 -6.15
CA VAL A 129 -1.38 -28.19 -7.39
C VAL A 129 -2.37 -27.32 -8.15
N PHE A 130 -3.38 -26.80 -7.46
CA PHE A 130 -4.41 -25.95 -8.08
C PHE A 130 -3.85 -24.60 -8.54
N LEU A 131 -2.90 -24.02 -7.79
CA LEU A 131 -2.21 -22.79 -8.22
C LEU A 131 -1.39 -23.01 -9.51
N ASN A 132 -0.80 -24.18 -9.68
CA ASN A 132 -0.05 -24.52 -10.89
C ASN A 132 -0.96 -24.84 -12.08
N GLU A 133 -2.17 -25.33 -11.84
CA GLU A 133 -3.12 -25.74 -12.88
C GLU A 133 -4.04 -24.60 -13.35
N VAL A 134 -4.30 -23.59 -12.54
CA VAL A 134 -5.36 -22.60 -12.85
C VAL A 134 -5.12 -21.84 -14.17
N ASP A 135 -3.91 -21.42 -14.44
CA ASP A 135 -3.57 -20.72 -15.69
C ASP A 135 -3.78 -21.62 -16.91
N PHE A 136 -3.43 -22.91 -16.78
CA PHE A 136 -3.66 -23.93 -17.80
C PHE A 136 -5.16 -24.17 -18.01
N TYR A 137 -5.92 -24.35 -16.92
CA TYR A 137 -7.38 -24.54 -16.98
C TYR A 137 -8.06 -23.38 -17.73
N ILE A 138 -7.74 -22.14 -17.40
CA ILE A 138 -8.32 -20.97 -18.09
C ILE A 138 -7.96 -20.95 -19.58
N LYS A 139 -6.69 -21.24 -19.91
CA LYS A 139 -6.22 -21.20 -21.31
C LYS A 139 -6.72 -22.36 -22.16
N GLU A 140 -6.55 -23.58 -21.67
CA GLU A 140 -6.74 -24.78 -22.50
C GLU A 140 -8.15 -25.35 -22.37
N THR A 141 -8.75 -25.31 -21.16
CA THR A 141 -10.11 -25.85 -20.96
C THR A 141 -11.17 -24.83 -21.38
N LEU A 142 -11.02 -23.58 -20.95
CA LEU A 142 -11.97 -22.51 -21.31
C LEU A 142 -11.60 -21.78 -22.61
N GLN A 143 -10.44 -22.06 -23.18
CA GLN A 143 -9.92 -21.42 -24.41
C GLN A 143 -9.87 -19.88 -24.32
N LEU A 144 -9.54 -19.35 -23.15
CA LEU A 144 -9.47 -17.92 -22.91
C LEU A 144 -8.02 -17.44 -22.88
N ASP A 145 -7.75 -16.34 -23.56
CA ASP A 145 -6.44 -15.67 -23.47
C ASP A 145 -6.37 -14.78 -22.23
N ILE A 146 -5.60 -15.22 -21.23
CA ILE A 146 -5.41 -14.51 -19.96
C ILE A 146 -4.65 -13.19 -20.11
N THR A 147 -4.16 -12.86 -21.30
CA THR A 147 -3.53 -11.57 -21.59
C THR A 147 -4.49 -10.54 -22.16
N LYS A 148 -5.69 -10.94 -22.56
CA LYS A 148 -6.71 -10.07 -23.18
C LYS A 148 -7.60 -9.40 -22.15
N LYS A 149 -8.09 -8.20 -22.53
CA LYS A 149 -9.12 -7.52 -21.74
C LYS A 149 -10.47 -8.22 -21.86
N THR A 150 -10.85 -8.57 -23.08
CA THR A 150 -12.11 -9.27 -23.36
C THR A 150 -12.03 -10.75 -22.98
N GLY A 151 -13.14 -11.34 -22.62
CA GLY A 151 -13.20 -12.72 -22.13
C GLY A 151 -12.68 -12.84 -20.70
N TRP A 152 -11.42 -13.21 -20.52
CA TRP A 152 -10.80 -13.33 -19.19
C TRP A 152 -10.87 -12.02 -18.39
N GLY A 153 -10.38 -10.91 -18.94
CA GLY A 153 -10.25 -9.64 -18.24
C GLY A 153 -11.55 -9.13 -17.64
N ASP A 154 -12.63 -9.26 -18.37
CA ASP A 154 -13.94 -8.74 -17.97
C ASP A 154 -14.70 -9.70 -17.02
N ASN A 155 -14.40 -11.02 -17.05
CA ASN A 155 -15.16 -12.05 -16.34
C ASN A 155 -14.32 -12.94 -15.41
N ALA A 156 -13.15 -12.49 -15.01
CA ALA A 156 -12.22 -13.28 -14.18
C ALA A 156 -12.87 -13.84 -12.91
N ASN A 157 -13.71 -13.04 -12.23
CA ASN A 157 -14.43 -13.48 -11.04
C ASN A 157 -15.33 -14.68 -11.31
N TYR A 158 -16.06 -14.65 -12.41
CA TYR A 158 -16.95 -15.76 -12.79
C TYR A 158 -16.14 -17.03 -13.02
N TYR A 159 -15.12 -16.98 -13.86
CA TYR A 159 -14.31 -18.17 -14.21
C TYR A 159 -13.54 -18.72 -13.01
N LEU A 160 -13.03 -17.86 -12.13
CA LEU A 160 -12.36 -18.31 -10.92
C LEU A 160 -13.33 -18.89 -9.89
N LYS A 161 -14.55 -18.37 -9.76
CA LYS A 161 -15.58 -18.98 -8.92
C LYS A 161 -15.92 -20.39 -9.39
N GLU A 162 -16.12 -20.58 -10.71
CA GLU A 162 -16.36 -21.90 -11.30
C GLU A 162 -15.18 -22.85 -11.03
N TYR A 163 -13.95 -22.39 -11.24
CA TYR A 163 -12.76 -23.17 -10.96
C TYR A 163 -12.65 -23.57 -9.47
N CYS A 164 -12.82 -22.63 -8.56
CA CYS A 164 -12.77 -22.90 -7.13
C CYS A 164 -13.87 -23.88 -6.68
N ASN A 165 -15.08 -23.76 -7.23
CA ASN A 165 -16.20 -24.68 -6.95
C ASN A 165 -15.89 -26.10 -7.44
N GLU A 166 -15.40 -26.24 -8.68
CA GLU A 166 -15.00 -27.53 -9.25
C GLU A 166 -13.92 -28.21 -8.42
N LYS A 167 -12.92 -27.44 -7.99
CA LYS A 167 -11.78 -27.94 -7.18
C LYS A 167 -12.09 -27.99 -5.68
N LYS A 168 -13.29 -27.60 -5.24
CA LYS A 168 -13.70 -27.52 -3.83
C LYS A 168 -12.76 -26.67 -2.97
N LEU A 169 -12.29 -25.56 -3.53
CA LEU A 169 -11.43 -24.62 -2.83
C LEU A 169 -12.29 -23.59 -2.07
N ASP A 170 -12.13 -23.56 -0.75
CA ASP A 170 -12.75 -22.52 0.09
C ASP A 170 -11.88 -21.25 0.07
N ILE A 171 -12.14 -20.41 -0.93
CA ILE A 171 -11.43 -19.16 -1.18
C ILE A 171 -12.43 -18.04 -1.48
N LEU A 172 -12.46 -17.02 -0.63
CA LEU A 172 -13.30 -15.83 -0.83
C LEU A 172 -12.66 -14.88 -1.85
N LEU A 173 -13.02 -15.03 -3.11
CA LEU A 173 -12.48 -14.22 -4.20
C LEU A 173 -12.93 -12.76 -4.13
N PRO A 174 -12.07 -11.81 -4.53
CA PRO A 174 -12.44 -10.39 -4.64
C PRO A 174 -13.46 -10.19 -5.77
N ASP A 175 -14.34 -9.20 -5.60
CA ASP A 175 -15.35 -8.85 -6.60
C ASP A 175 -15.23 -7.38 -7.01
N PHE A 176 -14.45 -7.11 -8.07
CA PHE A 176 -14.36 -5.78 -8.69
C PHE A 176 -14.17 -5.88 -10.22
N LYS A 177 -14.57 -4.82 -10.91
CA LYS A 177 -14.47 -4.75 -12.37
C LYS A 177 -13.01 -4.82 -12.85
N ASN A 178 -12.80 -5.48 -13.99
CA ASN A 178 -11.50 -5.60 -14.65
C ASN A 178 -10.44 -6.34 -13.81
N LEU A 179 -10.83 -7.22 -12.89
CA LEU A 179 -9.90 -8.01 -12.09
C LEU A 179 -8.89 -8.76 -12.97
N GLY A 180 -9.34 -9.49 -13.97
CA GLY A 180 -8.48 -10.23 -14.89
C GLY A 180 -7.69 -9.35 -15.87
N TYR A 181 -8.09 -8.09 -16.04
CA TYR A 181 -7.29 -7.13 -16.81
C TYR A 181 -5.98 -6.78 -16.08
N TRP A 182 -6.06 -6.67 -14.76
CA TRP A 182 -4.92 -6.29 -13.93
C TRP A 182 -4.11 -7.46 -13.39
N PHE A 183 -4.69 -8.68 -13.32
CA PHE A 183 -4.03 -9.82 -12.71
C PHE A 183 -4.24 -11.10 -13.50
N LYS A 184 -3.24 -11.99 -13.49
CA LYS A 184 -3.37 -13.37 -13.97
C LYS A 184 -4.15 -14.24 -12.97
N PRO A 185 -4.72 -15.37 -13.41
CA PRO A 185 -5.52 -16.25 -12.54
C PRO A 185 -4.79 -16.67 -11.27
N ARG A 186 -3.57 -17.18 -11.41
CA ARG A 186 -2.74 -17.61 -10.28
C ARG A 186 -2.47 -16.47 -9.31
N VAL A 187 -2.14 -15.28 -9.82
CA VAL A 187 -1.86 -14.08 -8.98
C VAL A 187 -3.08 -13.70 -8.15
N ILE A 188 -4.30 -13.79 -8.73
CA ILE A 188 -5.54 -13.51 -8.00
C ILE A 188 -5.72 -14.47 -6.83
N LEU A 189 -5.52 -15.79 -7.07
CA LEU A 189 -5.66 -16.80 -6.03
C LEU A 189 -4.63 -16.59 -4.91
N GLU A 190 -3.35 -16.38 -5.25
CA GLU A 190 -2.29 -16.16 -4.26
C GLU A 190 -2.53 -14.88 -3.43
N LEU A 191 -2.90 -13.76 -4.07
CA LEU A 191 -3.27 -12.53 -3.35
C LEU A 191 -4.49 -12.74 -2.44
N THR A 192 -5.47 -13.51 -2.88
CA THR A 192 -6.66 -13.81 -2.07
C THR A 192 -6.32 -14.61 -0.83
N ILE A 193 -5.42 -15.61 -0.94
CA ILE A 193 -4.93 -16.38 0.21
C ILE A 193 -4.24 -15.45 1.21
N ILE A 194 -3.32 -14.61 0.73
CA ILE A 194 -2.61 -13.67 1.59
C ILE A 194 -3.59 -12.76 2.32
N LYS A 195 -4.54 -12.17 1.59
CA LYS A 195 -5.57 -11.30 2.18
C LYS A 195 -6.38 -12.02 3.27
N ASN A 196 -6.85 -13.23 2.98
CA ASN A 196 -7.65 -14.01 3.92
C ASN A 196 -6.86 -14.35 5.20
N GLU A 197 -5.56 -14.60 5.10
CA GLU A 197 -4.70 -14.83 6.27
C GLU A 197 -4.41 -13.55 7.06
N ILE A 198 -4.29 -12.40 6.39
CA ILE A 198 -4.15 -11.09 7.05
C ILE A 198 -5.41 -10.77 7.87
N GLU A 199 -6.60 -11.05 7.33
CA GLU A 199 -7.88 -10.77 8.00
C GLU A 199 -8.06 -11.54 9.32
N LYS A 200 -7.32 -12.63 9.53
CA LYS A 200 -7.31 -13.40 10.79
C LYS A 200 -6.44 -12.77 11.89
N ILE A 201 -5.68 -11.73 11.61
CA ILE A 201 -4.91 -11.02 12.63
C ILE A 201 -5.89 -10.24 13.52
N GLU A 202 -5.94 -10.57 14.80
CA GLU A 202 -6.87 -9.96 15.76
C GLU A 202 -6.48 -8.52 16.08
N ASN A 203 -5.17 -8.28 16.36
CA ASN A 203 -4.68 -6.93 16.62
C ASN A 203 -4.86 -6.06 15.38
N LYS A 204 -5.78 -5.09 15.49
CA LYS A 204 -6.20 -4.25 14.36
C LYS A 204 -5.05 -3.39 13.82
N ASP A 205 -4.18 -2.89 14.68
CA ASP A 205 -3.12 -1.99 14.27
C ASP A 205 -2.00 -2.75 13.55
N ILE A 206 -1.66 -3.96 13.99
CA ILE A 206 -0.77 -4.87 13.26
C ILE A 206 -1.40 -5.30 11.94
N ARG A 207 -2.69 -5.62 11.92
CA ARG A 207 -3.39 -5.97 10.69
C ARG A 207 -3.38 -4.83 9.68
N ASP A 208 -3.64 -3.60 10.12
CA ASP A 208 -3.61 -2.40 9.29
C ASP A 208 -2.19 -2.17 8.70
N PHE A 209 -1.13 -2.36 9.52
CA PHE A 209 0.25 -2.30 9.07
C PHE A 209 0.55 -3.33 7.96
N VAL A 210 0.16 -4.59 8.17
CA VAL A 210 0.36 -5.66 7.20
C VAL A 210 -0.45 -5.40 5.92
N PHE A 211 -1.64 -4.81 6.00
CA PHE A 211 -2.40 -4.39 4.82
C PHE A 211 -1.69 -3.34 3.97
N ILE A 212 -0.87 -2.47 4.58
CA ILE A 212 -0.04 -1.54 3.81
C ILE A 212 1.02 -2.29 2.99
N ALA A 213 1.71 -3.26 3.58
CA ALA A 213 2.66 -4.13 2.84
C ALA A 213 1.95 -4.92 1.73
N PHE A 214 0.74 -5.44 2.00
CA PHE A 214 -0.09 -6.11 1.00
C PHE A 214 -0.49 -5.17 -0.16
N SER A 215 -0.87 -3.93 0.14
CA SER A 215 -1.19 -2.92 -0.88
C SER A 215 0.00 -2.64 -1.81
N GLU A 216 1.21 -2.58 -1.27
CA GLU A 216 2.42 -2.41 -2.08
C GLU A 216 2.71 -3.65 -2.91
N CYS A 217 2.56 -4.87 -2.35
CA CYS A 217 2.68 -6.13 -3.07
C CYS A 217 1.75 -6.19 -4.30
N ILE A 218 0.47 -5.81 -4.14
CA ILE A 218 -0.51 -5.74 -5.25
C ILE A 218 0.04 -4.93 -6.43
N ARG A 219 0.74 -3.83 -6.16
CA ARG A 219 1.34 -2.99 -7.21
C ARG A 219 2.42 -3.71 -8.00
N PHE A 220 3.28 -4.49 -7.33
CA PHE A 220 4.39 -5.18 -7.97
C PHE A 220 3.98 -6.43 -8.76
N VAL A 221 2.92 -7.12 -8.33
CA VAL A 221 2.45 -8.35 -8.97
C VAL A 221 1.34 -8.14 -9.99
N SER A 222 0.84 -6.93 -10.15
CA SER A 222 -0.17 -6.58 -11.16
C SER A 222 0.43 -6.42 -12.55
N ASN A 223 -0.39 -6.58 -13.59
CA ASN A 223 -0.04 -6.32 -15.00
C ASN A 223 0.20 -4.83 -15.29
N ARG A 224 0.49 -4.04 -14.29
CA ARG A 224 0.75 -2.62 -14.37
C ARG A 224 2.16 -2.36 -14.90
N ARG A 225 2.32 -1.31 -15.68
CA ARG A 225 3.63 -0.79 -16.08
C ARG A 225 4.29 -0.10 -14.87
N ASN A 226 5.44 -0.60 -14.43
CA ASN A 226 6.21 0.03 -13.36
C ASN A 226 6.89 1.33 -13.83
N GLY A 227 7.09 2.28 -12.91
CA GLY A 227 7.73 3.58 -13.20
C GLY A 227 6.80 4.66 -13.76
N GLU A 228 5.56 4.34 -14.09
CA GLU A 228 4.59 5.31 -14.59
C GLU A 228 3.76 5.92 -13.43
N PHE A 229 3.54 7.23 -13.49
CA PHE A 229 2.72 7.94 -12.52
C PHE A 229 1.25 7.55 -12.62
N LYS A 230 0.73 7.38 -13.85
CA LYS A 230 -0.62 6.90 -14.11
C LYS A 230 -0.68 5.38 -14.19
N LEU A 231 -1.84 4.81 -13.91
CA LEU A 231 -2.08 3.38 -14.06
C LEU A 231 -2.16 3.00 -15.55
N PHE A 232 -1.06 2.51 -16.09
CA PHE A 232 -1.00 1.92 -17.41
C PHE A 232 -0.74 0.42 -17.30
N ARG A 233 -1.48 -0.36 -18.08
CA ARG A 233 -1.24 -1.78 -18.20
C ARG A 233 -0.04 -2.06 -19.11
N MET A 234 0.69 -3.11 -18.82
CA MET A 234 1.73 -3.63 -19.72
C MET A 234 1.11 -4.08 -21.06
N PRO A 235 1.84 -3.96 -22.18
CA PRO A 235 1.46 -4.59 -23.46
C PRO A 235 1.29 -6.11 -23.31
N GLU A 236 0.46 -6.70 -24.15
CA GLU A 236 0.09 -8.13 -24.06
C GLU A 236 1.28 -9.08 -24.13
N ASP A 237 2.28 -8.78 -24.96
CA ASP A 237 3.54 -9.52 -25.08
C ASP A 237 4.32 -9.54 -23.77
N LYS A 238 4.36 -8.42 -23.04
CA LYS A 238 4.97 -8.33 -21.72
C LYS A 238 4.17 -9.05 -20.66
N VAL A 239 2.82 -8.89 -20.66
CA VAL A 239 1.95 -9.62 -19.74
C VAL A 239 2.12 -11.13 -19.90
N LYS A 240 2.26 -11.63 -21.15
CA LYS A 240 2.48 -13.06 -21.42
C LYS A 240 3.66 -13.63 -20.65
N ASN A 241 4.75 -12.88 -20.57
CA ASN A 241 6.01 -13.31 -19.95
C ASN A 241 6.15 -12.89 -18.48
N PHE A 242 5.22 -12.08 -17.96
CA PHE A 242 5.26 -11.59 -16.58
C PHE A 242 4.61 -12.63 -15.65
N ASN A 243 5.42 -13.33 -14.86
CA ASN A 243 4.97 -14.37 -13.91
C ASN A 243 5.58 -14.07 -12.53
N PRO A 244 5.04 -13.10 -11.79
CA PRO A 244 5.56 -12.74 -10.47
C PRO A 244 5.32 -13.87 -9.45
N ASP A 245 6.27 -14.09 -8.54
CA ASP A 245 6.05 -14.88 -7.35
C ASP A 245 5.46 -13.97 -6.27
N VAL A 246 4.15 -14.08 -6.08
CA VAL A 246 3.37 -13.22 -5.17
C VAL A 246 3.81 -13.40 -3.72
N TYR A 247 4.10 -14.65 -3.31
CA TYR A 247 4.52 -14.96 -1.96
C TYR A 247 5.92 -14.37 -1.66
N ALA A 248 6.86 -14.56 -2.58
CA ALA A 248 8.19 -14.00 -2.44
C ALA A 248 8.18 -12.47 -2.40
N GLU A 249 7.39 -11.83 -3.27
CA GLU A 249 7.28 -10.37 -3.29
C GLU A 249 6.62 -9.82 -2.01
N PHE A 250 5.54 -10.46 -1.53
CA PHE A 250 4.89 -10.06 -0.27
C PHE A 250 5.83 -10.21 0.92
N THR A 251 6.52 -11.34 1.04
CA THR A 251 7.47 -11.61 2.13
C THR A 251 8.62 -10.60 2.13
N LYS A 252 9.17 -10.28 0.96
CA LYS A 252 10.23 -9.29 0.78
C LYS A 252 9.81 -7.88 1.23
N ILE A 253 8.56 -7.49 0.99
CA ILE A 253 8.04 -6.17 1.38
C ILE A 253 7.75 -6.12 2.87
N LEU A 254 7.33 -7.24 3.46
CA LEU A 254 6.91 -7.32 4.85
C LEU A 254 8.10 -7.40 5.83
N LEU A 255 9.22 -8.01 5.40
CA LEU A 255 10.48 -8.16 6.16
C LEU A 255 11.50 -7.07 5.81
#